data_f9218c4f4a336c8f8ded2c9c652300a4
#
_entry.id   f9218c4f4a336c8f8ded2c9c652300a4
#
_cell.length_a   1.000
_cell.length_b   1.000
_cell.length_c   1.000
_cell.angle_alpha   90.00
_cell.angle_beta   90.00
_cell.angle_gamma   90.00
#
_symmetry.space_group_name_H-M   'P 1'
#
loop_
_entity.id
_entity.type
_entity.pdbx_description
1 polymer ?
#
loop_
_entity_poly.entity_id
_entity_poly.type
_entity_poly.pdbx_seq_one_letter_code
_entity_poly.pdbx_strand_id
1 'polypeptide(L)'
;ATDAFFESMSGITTTGSTIITNLNETPKGILLWRGMLQWLGGIGIIVMAITLMPLMNIGGMQLFIISTSDTPEKILPRSKEIALRLILVYSGLTFICALFYKIFGMNFFDSVVHSMTTIATGGFSNYNESIGYFDSSLIELTSIIFIILGSIPFIAYIKYLNGDKKIFFKDTQIKTFIKIVLFSIVLMYLYLFIKNQNFFDTSIRSVAFNVISILTGTGYVTQNFSDWGQFPLIYFLILMFIGGCAGSTACGIKIFRVQILFQFIAVQLKKIIYPRGIFKIKYENSNIDEKFLASIVSFIFLYIVIFFVITALLSTSGLDLTTSISAAATSISNVGPGLGDIIGPNGNF
;
A
#
# COMPACT_ATOMS: atom_id res chain seq x y z
N ALA A 1 28.10 -0.33 7.24
CA ALA A 1 27.75 -0.67 5.83
C ALA A 1 26.39 -1.36 5.75
N THR A 2 26.12 -2.35 6.60
CA THR A 2 24.86 -3.13 6.63
C THR A 2 23.67 -2.22 6.87
N ASP A 3 23.76 -1.32 7.84
CA ASP A 3 22.72 -0.38 8.24
C ASP A 3 22.38 0.61 7.11
N ALA A 4 23.42 1.16 6.47
CA ALA A 4 23.22 2.07 5.33
C ALA A 4 22.59 1.35 4.14
N PHE A 5 22.90 0.08 3.92
CA PHE A 5 22.29 -0.75 2.89
C PHE A 5 20.82 -1.00 3.21
N PHE A 6 20.49 -1.40 4.45
CA PHE A 6 19.13 -1.64 4.89
C PHE A 6 18.26 -0.37 4.72
N GLU A 7 18.75 0.77 5.23
CA GLU A 7 18.01 2.04 5.16
C GLU A 7 17.77 2.49 3.71
N SER A 8 18.78 2.33 2.84
CA SER A 8 18.69 2.67 1.42
C SER A 8 17.72 1.74 0.68
N MET A 9 17.76 0.43 0.97
CA MET A 9 16.84 -0.55 0.38
C MET A 9 15.41 -0.29 0.85
N SER A 10 15.19 -0.07 2.16
CA SER A 10 13.89 0.30 2.69
C SER A 10 13.36 1.60 2.06
N GLY A 11 14.25 2.55 1.78
CA GLY A 11 13.92 3.77 1.07
C GLY A 11 13.46 3.50 -0.36
N ILE A 12 14.31 2.89 -1.20
CA ILE A 12 14.02 2.73 -2.63
C ILE A 12 12.88 1.75 -2.91
N THR A 13 12.67 0.76 -2.05
CA THR A 13 11.53 -0.16 -2.14
C THR A 13 10.23 0.40 -1.59
N THR A 14 10.26 1.61 -1.01
CA THR A 14 9.12 2.25 -0.32
C THR A 14 8.59 1.44 0.88
N THR A 15 9.44 0.67 1.56
CA THR A 15 9.05 -0.15 2.72
C THR A 15 8.76 0.70 3.95
N GLY A 16 9.65 1.66 4.25
CA GLY A 16 9.47 2.56 5.40
C GLY A 16 10.02 2.06 6.73
N SER A 17 10.58 0.85 6.80
CA SER A 17 11.30 0.37 8.00
C SER A 17 12.62 1.13 8.14
N THR A 18 12.95 1.56 9.36
CA THR A 18 14.18 2.32 9.66
C THR A 18 14.94 1.69 10.82
N ILE A 19 16.27 1.75 10.74
CA ILE A 19 17.18 1.39 11.84
C ILE A 19 17.78 2.62 12.52
N ILE A 20 17.45 3.83 12.02
CA ILE A 20 17.90 5.08 12.63
C ILE A 20 17.05 5.34 13.86
N THR A 21 17.65 5.23 15.04
CA THR A 21 16.93 5.33 16.33
C THR A 21 16.64 6.77 16.76
N ASN A 22 17.37 7.76 16.24
CA ASN A 22 17.23 9.17 16.63
C ASN A 22 17.03 10.07 15.40
N LEU A 23 15.82 9.97 14.79
CA LEU A 23 15.48 10.75 13.60
C LEU A 23 15.47 12.25 13.87
N ASN A 24 15.07 12.67 15.08
CA ASN A 24 14.96 14.08 15.47
C ASN A 24 16.29 14.82 15.42
N GLU A 25 17.42 14.13 15.62
CA GLU A 25 18.77 14.68 15.58
C GLU A 25 19.51 14.38 14.27
N THR A 26 18.89 13.60 13.40
CA THR A 26 19.50 13.22 12.11
C THR A 26 19.64 14.42 11.19
N PRO A 27 20.81 14.60 10.55
CA PRO A 27 21.05 15.72 9.63
C PRO A 27 19.98 15.80 8.52
N LYS A 28 19.45 17.00 8.25
CA LYS A 28 18.40 17.25 7.25
C LYS A 28 18.74 16.70 5.86
N GLY A 29 20.01 16.67 5.47
CA GLY A 29 20.44 16.09 4.20
C GLY A 29 20.15 14.60 4.10
N ILE A 30 20.33 13.84 5.19
CA ILE A 30 20.02 12.40 5.26
C ILE A 30 18.50 12.20 5.23
N LEU A 31 17.74 12.99 5.99
CA LEU A 31 16.28 12.93 5.99
C LEU A 31 15.70 13.24 4.60
N LEU A 32 16.21 14.24 3.91
CA LEU A 32 15.83 14.53 2.52
C LEU A 32 16.17 13.37 1.58
N TRP A 33 17.38 12.81 1.71
CA TRP A 33 17.81 11.67 0.91
C TRP A 33 16.88 10.46 1.06
N ARG A 34 16.49 10.13 2.30
CA ARG A 34 15.51 9.08 2.59
C ARG A 34 14.16 9.34 1.90
N GLY A 35 13.63 10.56 2.03
CA GLY A 35 12.39 10.96 1.35
C GLY A 35 12.49 10.89 -0.17
N MET A 36 13.62 11.31 -0.76
CA MET A 36 13.88 11.22 -2.20
C MET A 36 13.96 9.77 -2.68
N LEU A 37 14.60 8.87 -1.93
CA LEU A 37 14.66 7.45 -2.27
C LEU A 37 13.25 6.86 -2.36
N GLN A 38 12.38 7.13 -1.39
CA GLN A 38 10.99 6.66 -1.42
C GLN A 38 10.22 7.27 -2.59
N TRP A 39 10.39 8.56 -2.85
CA TRP A 39 9.71 9.24 -3.95
C TRP A 39 10.09 8.67 -5.31
N LEU A 40 11.39 8.45 -5.54
CA LEU A 40 11.92 7.83 -6.76
C LEU A 40 11.50 6.36 -6.88
N GLY A 41 11.50 5.63 -5.77
CA GLY A 41 11.02 4.24 -5.72
C GLY A 41 9.55 4.12 -6.10
N GLY A 42 8.70 4.99 -5.59
CA GLY A 42 7.26 5.04 -5.93
C GLY A 42 7.03 5.29 -7.41
N ILE A 43 7.71 6.26 -8.02
CA ILE A 43 7.66 6.50 -9.49
C ILE A 43 8.16 5.26 -10.25
N GLY A 44 9.29 4.69 -9.83
CA GLY A 44 9.89 3.52 -10.46
C GLY A 44 8.94 2.35 -10.54
N ILE A 45 8.27 2.03 -9.43
CA ILE A 45 7.28 0.95 -9.35
C ILE A 45 6.09 1.22 -10.27
N ILE A 46 5.53 2.43 -10.29
CA ILE A 46 4.39 2.79 -11.15
C ILE A 46 4.75 2.64 -12.62
N VAL A 47 5.88 3.24 -13.03
CA VAL A 47 6.33 3.18 -14.42
C VAL A 47 6.62 1.74 -14.82
N MET A 48 7.33 0.97 -14.00
CA MET A 48 7.61 -0.45 -14.24
C MET A 48 6.32 -1.28 -14.37
N ALA A 49 5.38 -1.09 -13.43
CA ALA A 49 4.12 -1.83 -13.41
C ALA A 49 3.26 -1.57 -14.66
N ILE A 50 3.29 -0.36 -15.20
CA ILE A 50 2.43 0.03 -16.31
C ILE A 50 3.11 -0.20 -17.67
N THR A 51 4.45 -0.09 -17.74
CA THR A 51 5.17 -0.16 -19.02
C THR A 51 5.86 -1.50 -19.27
N LEU A 52 6.50 -2.10 -18.26
CA LEU A 52 7.32 -3.30 -18.42
C LEU A 52 6.59 -4.59 -18.03
N MET A 53 5.90 -4.63 -16.88
CA MET A 53 5.26 -5.85 -16.40
C MET A 53 4.21 -6.43 -17.38
N PRO A 54 3.41 -5.62 -18.08
CA PRO A 54 2.50 -6.16 -19.09
C PRO A 54 3.21 -6.89 -20.22
N LEU A 55 4.40 -6.44 -20.63
CA LEU A 55 5.21 -7.08 -21.68
C LEU A 55 5.79 -8.42 -21.25
N MET A 56 6.06 -8.58 -19.96
CA MET A 56 6.63 -9.81 -19.38
C MET A 56 5.60 -10.88 -19.02
N ASN A 57 4.32 -10.60 -19.17
CA ASN A 57 3.22 -11.53 -18.82
C ASN A 57 3.26 -12.05 -17.37
N ILE A 58 3.78 -11.26 -16.44
CA ILE A 58 3.99 -11.66 -15.04
C ILE A 58 2.75 -11.34 -14.18
N GLY A 59 2.31 -12.32 -13.41
CA GLY A 59 1.43 -12.12 -12.24
C GLY A 59 0.09 -11.43 -12.50
N GLY A 60 -0.49 -11.58 -13.68
CA GLY A 60 -1.80 -11.01 -13.99
C GLY A 60 -1.77 -9.53 -14.41
N MET A 61 -0.61 -8.93 -14.63
CA MET A 61 -0.52 -7.53 -15.08
C MET A 61 -0.92 -7.32 -16.55
N GLN A 62 -1.16 -8.41 -17.29
CA GLN A 62 -1.67 -8.41 -18.67
C GLN A 62 -3.01 -7.68 -18.84
N LEU A 63 -3.82 -7.59 -17.78
CA LEU A 63 -5.09 -6.85 -17.80
C LEU A 63 -4.93 -5.37 -18.18
N PHE A 64 -3.76 -4.79 -17.95
CA PHE A 64 -3.48 -3.41 -18.34
C PHE A 64 -3.22 -3.25 -19.84
N ILE A 65 -2.88 -4.35 -20.57
CA ILE A 65 -2.74 -4.35 -22.05
C ILE A 65 -4.09 -4.53 -22.73
N ILE A 66 -4.99 -5.34 -22.17
CA ILE A 66 -6.27 -5.72 -22.82
C ILE A 66 -7.17 -4.51 -23.07
N SER A 67 -6.96 -3.39 -22.38
CA SER A 67 -7.71 -2.15 -22.62
C SER A 67 -7.24 -1.35 -23.84
N THR A 68 -6.17 -1.78 -24.51
CA THR A 68 -5.64 -1.11 -25.69
C THR A 68 -5.42 -2.14 -26.81
N SER A 69 -6.28 -2.11 -27.81
CA SER A 69 -6.26 -2.94 -29.03
C SER A 69 -5.11 -2.59 -30.01
N ASP A 70 -3.92 -2.28 -29.50
CA ASP A 70 -2.80 -1.81 -30.32
C ASP A 70 -1.74 -2.89 -30.54
N THR A 71 -1.20 -2.92 -31.77
CA THR A 71 -0.11 -3.80 -32.21
C THR A 71 1.20 -3.52 -31.48
N PRO A 72 2.09 -4.53 -31.29
CA PRO A 72 3.36 -4.39 -30.56
C PRO A 72 4.28 -3.26 -31.03
N GLU A 73 4.24 -2.91 -32.32
CA GLU A 73 5.09 -1.85 -32.90
C GLU A 73 4.73 -0.42 -32.47
N LYS A 74 3.49 -0.19 -31.98
CA LYS A 74 3.03 1.11 -31.47
C LYS A 74 3.22 1.28 -29.97
N ILE A 75 3.68 0.27 -29.25
CA ILE A 75 3.74 0.27 -27.80
C ILE A 75 4.90 1.13 -27.27
N LEU A 76 6.08 1.11 -27.90
CA LEU A 76 7.28 1.80 -27.41
C LEU A 76 7.18 3.34 -27.39
N PRO A 77 6.76 4.04 -28.46
CA PRO A 77 6.60 5.50 -28.42
C PRO A 77 5.48 5.94 -27.48
N ARG A 78 4.42 5.13 -27.35
CA ARG A 78 3.29 5.39 -26.47
C ARG A 78 3.63 5.16 -24.99
N SER A 79 4.51 4.21 -24.67
CA SER A 79 4.95 3.96 -23.29
C SER A 79 5.75 5.15 -22.72
N LYS A 80 6.57 5.82 -23.53
CA LYS A 80 7.28 7.04 -23.11
C LYS A 80 6.32 8.18 -22.78
N GLU A 81 5.30 8.40 -23.62
CA GLU A 81 4.29 9.43 -23.38
C GLU A 81 3.47 9.13 -22.11
N ILE A 82 3.07 7.87 -21.92
CA ILE A 82 2.37 7.43 -20.70
C ILE A 82 3.26 7.66 -19.48
N ALA A 83 4.53 7.26 -19.52
CA ALA A 83 5.47 7.45 -18.41
C ALA A 83 5.63 8.93 -18.04
N LEU A 84 5.78 9.83 -19.01
CA LEU A 84 5.86 11.27 -18.77
C LEU A 84 4.58 11.81 -18.12
N ARG A 85 3.41 11.41 -18.60
CA ARG A 85 2.13 11.82 -18.00
C ARG A 85 1.98 11.29 -16.56
N LEU A 86 2.43 10.06 -16.28
CA LEU A 86 2.46 9.50 -14.93
C LEU A 86 3.35 10.31 -13.99
N ILE A 87 4.57 10.65 -14.44
CA ILE A 87 5.50 11.49 -13.67
C ILE A 87 4.88 12.86 -13.37
N LEU A 88 4.22 13.48 -14.36
CA LEU A 88 3.56 14.78 -14.16
C LEU A 88 2.42 14.70 -13.13
N VAL A 89 1.57 13.67 -13.20
CA VAL A 89 0.48 13.47 -12.23
C VAL A 89 1.05 13.22 -10.84
N TYR A 90 2.06 12.35 -10.72
CA TYR A 90 2.70 12.01 -9.47
C TYR A 90 3.36 13.23 -8.82
N SER A 91 4.14 14.00 -9.58
CA SER A 91 4.78 15.23 -9.10
C SER A 91 3.75 16.31 -8.75
N GLY A 92 2.67 16.41 -9.53
CA GLY A 92 1.56 17.33 -9.25
C GLY A 92 0.86 16.99 -7.93
N LEU A 93 0.55 15.72 -7.68
CA LEU A 93 -0.02 15.28 -6.41
C LEU A 93 0.93 15.53 -5.24
N THR A 94 2.24 15.27 -5.41
CA THR A 94 3.26 15.56 -4.39
C THR A 94 3.31 17.05 -4.06
N PHE A 95 3.30 17.90 -5.07
CA PHE A 95 3.32 19.36 -4.88
C PHE A 95 2.07 19.86 -4.14
N ILE A 96 0.89 19.39 -4.53
CA ILE A 96 -0.36 19.74 -3.86
C ILE A 96 -0.36 19.25 -2.39
N CYS A 97 0.12 18.02 -2.14
CA CYS A 97 0.27 17.48 -0.79
C CYS A 97 1.20 18.37 0.07
N ALA A 98 2.35 18.78 -0.47
CA ALA A 98 3.29 19.66 0.21
C ALA A 98 2.65 21.02 0.57
N LEU A 99 1.86 21.59 -0.32
CA LEU A 99 1.13 22.84 -0.07
C LEU A 99 0.14 22.68 1.10
N PHE A 100 -0.66 21.61 1.12
CA PHE A 100 -1.58 21.36 2.22
C PHE A 100 -0.85 21.14 3.55
N TYR A 101 0.21 20.35 3.57
CA TYR A 101 1.03 20.18 4.78
C TYR A 101 1.59 21.50 5.27
N LYS A 102 2.08 22.35 4.36
CA LYS A 102 2.60 23.70 4.72
C LYS A 102 1.51 24.60 5.30
N ILE A 103 0.32 24.62 4.68
CA ILE A 103 -0.83 25.43 5.13
C ILE A 103 -1.30 24.99 6.52
N PHE A 104 -1.28 23.67 6.81
CA PHE A 104 -1.77 23.11 8.06
C PHE A 104 -0.72 23.05 9.18
N GLY A 105 0.45 23.68 8.99
CA GLY A 105 1.39 23.99 10.07
C GLY A 105 2.73 23.24 10.02
N MET A 106 2.98 22.35 9.05
CA MET A 106 4.34 21.82 8.88
C MET A 106 5.29 22.92 8.44
N ASN A 107 6.56 22.86 8.88
CA ASN A 107 7.59 23.70 8.30
C ASN A 107 7.85 23.31 6.83
N PHE A 108 8.57 24.16 6.08
CA PHE A 108 8.78 23.92 4.63
C PHE A 108 9.53 22.61 4.36
N PHE A 109 10.56 22.31 5.15
CA PHE A 109 11.36 21.10 4.97
C PHE A 109 10.52 19.85 5.21
N ASP A 110 9.77 19.80 6.31
CA ASP A 110 8.91 18.66 6.63
C ASP A 110 7.78 18.48 5.62
N SER A 111 7.16 19.59 5.17
CA SER A 111 6.09 19.50 4.17
C SER A 111 6.57 18.89 2.83
N VAL A 112 7.80 19.20 2.41
CA VAL A 112 8.40 18.63 1.20
C VAL A 112 8.71 17.14 1.41
N VAL A 113 9.43 16.78 2.47
CA VAL A 113 9.85 15.41 2.72
C VAL A 113 8.63 14.49 2.94
N HIS A 114 7.69 14.90 3.82
CA HIS A 114 6.51 14.08 4.09
C HIS A 114 5.56 13.98 2.89
N SER A 115 5.46 14.99 2.03
CA SER A 115 4.68 14.86 0.80
C SER A 115 5.25 13.83 -0.17
N MET A 116 6.58 13.77 -0.30
CA MET A 116 7.26 12.74 -1.09
C MET A 116 6.95 11.33 -0.57
N THR A 117 7.08 11.12 0.74
CA THR A 117 6.88 9.81 1.36
C THR A 117 5.41 9.43 1.47
N THR A 118 4.48 10.41 1.56
CA THR A 118 3.03 10.18 1.55
C THR A 118 2.53 9.69 0.18
N ILE A 119 2.90 10.38 -0.91
CA ILE A 119 2.46 10.01 -2.25
C ILE A 119 3.13 8.71 -2.72
N ALA A 120 4.38 8.48 -2.30
CA ALA A 120 5.06 7.21 -2.51
C ALA A 120 4.46 6.06 -1.69
N THR A 121 3.56 6.35 -0.73
CA THR A 121 3.06 5.39 0.27
C THR A 121 4.20 4.62 0.93
N GLY A 122 5.28 5.34 1.31
CA GLY A 122 6.51 4.74 1.80
C GLY A 122 6.73 4.88 3.32
N GLY A 123 6.13 5.88 3.96
CA GLY A 123 6.03 6.01 5.42
C GLY A 123 7.28 6.49 6.15
N PHE A 124 8.37 6.80 5.48
CA PHE A 124 9.47 7.47 6.17
C PHE A 124 9.06 8.83 6.72
N SER A 125 9.40 9.08 7.97
CA SER A 125 9.20 10.36 8.65
C SER A 125 10.55 10.98 9.04
N ASN A 126 10.51 12.28 9.34
CA ASN A 126 11.62 13.02 9.92
C ASN A 126 11.67 12.89 11.47
N TYR A 127 10.65 12.26 12.06
CA TYR A 127 10.46 12.16 13.50
C TYR A 127 10.18 10.72 13.93
N ASN A 128 10.63 10.35 15.14
CA ASN A 128 10.42 9.01 15.68
C ASN A 128 8.94 8.67 15.87
N GLU A 129 8.13 9.65 16.29
CA GLU A 129 6.68 9.50 16.47
C GLU A 129 5.91 9.53 15.14
N SER A 130 6.60 9.52 14.00
CA SER A 130 6.01 9.57 12.66
C SER A 130 5.09 10.80 12.47
N ILE A 131 3.92 10.65 11.87
CA ILE A 131 2.94 11.75 11.72
C ILE A 131 2.35 12.16 13.07
N GLY A 132 2.36 11.28 14.08
CA GLY A 132 1.92 11.59 15.44
C GLY A 132 2.66 12.76 16.07
N TYR A 133 3.91 13.03 15.68
CA TYR A 133 4.70 14.17 16.15
C TYR A 133 4.01 15.53 15.98
N PHE A 134 3.25 15.70 14.91
CA PHE A 134 2.61 16.99 14.60
C PHE A 134 1.37 17.28 15.43
N ASP A 135 0.77 16.29 16.06
CA ASP A 135 -0.46 16.37 16.87
C ASP A 135 -1.53 17.30 16.25
N SER A 136 -1.74 17.17 14.95
CA SER A 136 -2.63 18.05 14.18
C SER A 136 -3.65 17.22 13.38
N SER A 137 -4.93 17.44 13.69
CA SER A 137 -6.04 16.80 12.98
C SER A 137 -6.04 17.05 11.48
N LEU A 138 -5.63 18.26 11.07
CA LEU A 138 -5.61 18.65 9.65
C LEU A 138 -4.46 18.00 8.89
N ILE A 139 -3.32 17.80 9.55
CA ILE A 139 -2.17 17.09 8.98
C ILE A 139 -2.53 15.60 8.81
N GLU A 140 -3.12 14.97 9.82
CA GLU A 140 -3.58 13.57 9.73
C GLU A 140 -4.62 13.38 8.62
N LEU A 141 -5.63 14.26 8.54
CA LEU A 141 -6.65 14.21 7.49
C LEU A 141 -6.04 14.38 6.10
N THR A 142 -5.10 15.30 5.96
CA THR A 142 -4.34 15.49 4.70
C THR A 142 -3.61 14.22 4.33
N SER A 143 -2.88 13.61 5.28
CA SER A 143 -2.18 12.35 5.06
C SER A 143 -3.14 11.24 4.60
N ILE A 144 -4.29 11.06 5.26
CA ILE A 144 -5.33 10.09 4.88
C ILE A 144 -5.74 10.29 3.43
N ILE A 145 -6.09 11.52 3.05
CA ILE A 145 -6.55 11.84 1.69
C ILE A 145 -5.47 11.51 0.68
N PHE A 146 -4.24 11.96 0.89
CA PHE A 146 -3.16 11.78 -0.08
C PHE A 146 -2.61 10.34 -0.12
N ILE A 147 -2.65 9.58 0.97
CA ILE A 147 -2.39 8.13 0.97
C ILE A 147 -3.43 7.41 0.12
N ILE A 148 -4.72 7.72 0.27
CA ILE A 148 -5.77 7.14 -0.57
C ILE A 148 -5.55 7.51 -2.04
N LEU A 149 -5.23 8.76 -2.35
CA LEU A 149 -4.95 9.21 -3.71
C LEU A 149 -3.72 8.51 -4.31
N GLY A 150 -2.66 8.30 -3.53
CA GLY A 150 -1.49 7.49 -3.94
C GLY A 150 -1.83 6.01 -4.17
N SER A 151 -2.85 5.49 -3.49
CA SER A 151 -3.28 4.08 -3.56
C SER A 151 -4.27 3.78 -4.69
N ILE A 152 -4.73 4.80 -5.42
CA ILE A 152 -5.59 4.68 -6.62
C ILE A 152 -4.72 4.47 -7.86
N PRO A 153 -5.20 3.71 -8.88
CA PRO A 153 -4.44 3.49 -10.11
C PRO A 153 -4.07 4.79 -10.82
N PHE A 154 -2.79 5.05 -11.07
CA PHE A 154 -2.36 6.29 -11.72
C PHE A 154 -2.88 6.45 -13.16
N ILE A 155 -3.18 5.34 -13.83
CA ILE A 155 -3.88 5.36 -15.13
C ILE A 155 -5.27 6.02 -15.04
N ALA A 156 -5.96 5.90 -13.90
CA ALA A 156 -7.27 6.54 -13.72
C ALA A 156 -7.18 8.07 -13.79
N TYR A 157 -6.11 8.66 -13.24
CA TYR A 157 -5.86 10.10 -13.35
C TYR A 157 -5.64 10.54 -14.81
N ILE A 158 -4.86 9.76 -15.59
CA ILE A 158 -4.65 10.06 -17.01
C ILE A 158 -5.96 9.98 -17.78
N LYS A 159 -6.79 8.97 -17.54
CA LYS A 159 -8.13 8.85 -18.16
C LYS A 159 -9.04 10.02 -17.77
N TYR A 160 -8.99 10.45 -16.51
CA TYR A 160 -9.73 11.60 -16.02
C TYR A 160 -9.31 12.90 -16.75
N LEU A 161 -8.01 13.15 -16.87
CA LEU A 161 -7.46 14.31 -17.59
C LEU A 161 -7.79 14.28 -19.10
N ASN A 162 -7.94 13.08 -19.67
CA ASN A 162 -8.36 12.90 -21.05
C ASN A 162 -9.89 12.98 -21.26
N GLY A 163 -10.67 13.34 -20.21
CA GLY A 163 -12.10 13.64 -20.31
C GLY A 163 -13.05 12.58 -19.74
N ASP A 164 -12.60 11.39 -19.31
CA ASP A 164 -13.49 10.42 -18.64
C ASP A 164 -13.66 10.75 -17.15
N LYS A 165 -14.46 11.77 -16.86
CA LYS A 165 -14.73 12.25 -15.50
C LYS A 165 -15.37 11.20 -14.58
N LYS A 166 -15.93 10.12 -15.14
CA LYS A 166 -16.61 9.07 -14.37
C LYS A 166 -15.70 7.88 -14.02
N ILE A 167 -14.42 7.89 -14.42
CA ILE A 167 -13.53 6.76 -14.25
C ILE A 167 -13.39 6.31 -12.80
N PHE A 168 -13.25 7.25 -11.84
CA PHE A 168 -13.13 6.95 -10.43
C PHE A 168 -14.38 6.23 -9.85
N PHE A 169 -15.55 6.47 -10.44
CA PHE A 169 -16.80 5.82 -10.08
C PHE A 169 -17.09 4.55 -10.88
N LYS A 170 -16.40 4.31 -11.99
CA LYS A 170 -16.62 3.10 -12.82
C LYS A 170 -15.64 1.98 -12.46
N ASP A 171 -14.41 2.32 -12.11
CA ASP A 171 -13.35 1.35 -11.83
C ASP A 171 -13.70 0.43 -10.66
N THR A 172 -13.62 -0.88 -10.89
CA THR A 172 -14.02 -1.90 -9.91
C THR A 172 -13.01 -2.03 -8.78
N GLN A 173 -11.71 -1.78 -9.04
CA GLN A 173 -10.67 -1.83 -8.00
C GLN A 173 -10.87 -0.68 -7.01
N ILE A 174 -11.07 0.55 -7.51
CA ILE A 174 -11.30 1.74 -6.67
C ILE A 174 -12.51 1.53 -5.76
N LYS A 175 -13.62 1.04 -6.33
CA LYS A 175 -14.83 0.74 -5.54
C LYS A 175 -14.57 -0.27 -4.45
N THR A 176 -13.86 -1.35 -4.76
CA THR A 176 -13.57 -2.41 -3.79
C THR A 176 -12.59 -1.93 -2.75
N PHE A 177 -11.55 -1.18 -3.14
CA PHE A 177 -10.60 -0.57 -2.22
C PHE A 177 -11.31 0.32 -1.19
N ILE A 178 -12.14 1.25 -1.64
CA ILE A 178 -12.89 2.14 -0.74
C ILE A 178 -13.84 1.35 0.17
N LYS A 179 -14.50 0.31 -0.34
CA LYS A 179 -15.35 -0.56 0.49
C LYS A 179 -14.54 -1.26 1.59
N ILE A 180 -13.35 -1.80 1.26
CA ILE A 180 -12.49 -2.46 2.24
C ILE A 180 -12.01 -1.44 3.28
N VAL A 181 -11.57 -0.25 2.86
CA VAL A 181 -11.17 0.84 3.76
C VAL A 181 -12.30 1.18 4.74
N LEU A 182 -13.49 1.48 4.23
CA LEU A 182 -14.63 1.87 5.07
C LEU A 182 -15.04 0.73 6.01
N PHE A 183 -15.12 -0.50 5.50
CA PHE A 183 -15.45 -1.67 6.33
C PHE A 183 -14.43 -1.86 7.44
N SER A 184 -13.14 -1.74 7.14
CA SER A 184 -12.06 -1.91 8.12
C SER A 184 -12.07 -0.83 9.19
N ILE A 185 -12.34 0.43 8.82
CA ILE A 185 -12.47 1.53 9.77
C ILE A 185 -13.66 1.29 10.71
N VAL A 186 -14.83 0.95 10.16
CA VAL A 186 -16.04 0.70 10.94
C VAL A 186 -15.84 -0.50 11.88
N LEU A 187 -15.28 -1.60 11.37
CA LEU A 187 -15.04 -2.80 12.17
C LEU A 187 -14.10 -2.53 13.35
N MET A 188 -12.98 -1.85 13.09
CA MET A 188 -12.00 -1.52 14.11
C MET A 188 -12.55 -0.53 15.14
N TYR A 189 -13.29 0.49 14.68
CA TYR A 189 -13.92 1.48 15.53
C TYR A 189 -14.98 0.83 16.45
N LEU A 190 -15.84 -0.03 15.91
CA LEU A 190 -16.84 -0.76 16.68
C LEU A 190 -16.20 -1.69 17.72
N TYR A 191 -15.11 -2.39 17.36
CA TYR A 191 -14.40 -3.23 18.31
C TYR A 191 -13.86 -2.43 19.49
N LEU A 192 -13.19 -1.30 19.24
CA LEU A 192 -12.65 -0.43 20.30
C LEU A 192 -13.76 0.19 21.14
N PHE A 193 -14.88 0.55 20.53
CA PHE A 193 -16.06 1.07 21.21
C PHE A 193 -16.66 0.05 22.20
N ILE A 194 -16.84 -1.20 21.77
CA ILE A 194 -17.43 -2.27 22.60
C ILE A 194 -16.49 -2.65 23.75
N LYS A 195 -15.17 -2.62 23.52
CA LYS A 195 -14.19 -3.02 24.53
C LYS A 195 -13.97 -2.01 25.65
N ASN A 196 -14.59 -0.84 25.58
CA ASN A 196 -14.55 0.22 26.59
C ASN A 196 -13.14 0.67 27.00
N GLN A 197 -12.16 0.50 26.13
CA GLN A 197 -10.80 0.97 26.37
C GLN A 197 -10.74 2.45 26.07
N ASN A 198 -10.68 3.30 27.11
CA ASN A 198 -10.45 4.75 27.11
C ASN A 198 -10.86 5.44 25.78
N PHE A 199 -12.16 5.28 25.45
CA PHE A 199 -12.74 5.68 24.17
C PHE A 199 -12.54 7.17 23.85
N PHE A 200 -12.31 8.00 24.88
CA PHE A 200 -12.05 9.42 24.74
C PHE A 200 -10.69 9.73 24.10
N ASP A 201 -9.71 8.81 24.22
CA ASP A 201 -8.35 9.02 23.66
C ASP A 201 -8.23 8.50 22.22
N THR A 202 -9.09 7.52 21.80
CA THR A 202 -9.02 6.93 20.47
C THR A 202 -10.09 7.51 19.55
N SER A 203 -9.77 8.56 18.83
CA SER A 203 -10.70 9.19 17.88
C SER A 203 -10.89 8.30 16.63
N ILE A 204 -12.08 8.38 16.00
CA ILE A 204 -12.34 7.74 14.70
C ILE A 204 -11.29 8.12 13.65
N ARG A 205 -10.73 9.33 13.75
CA ARG A 205 -9.66 9.84 12.90
C ARG A 205 -8.38 9.00 13.04
N SER A 206 -7.96 8.73 14.28
CA SER A 206 -6.77 7.93 14.56
C SER A 206 -6.93 6.49 14.09
N VAL A 207 -8.12 5.90 14.30
CA VAL A 207 -8.46 4.56 13.77
C VAL A 207 -8.39 4.56 12.24
N ALA A 208 -9.03 5.53 11.59
CA ALA A 208 -9.00 5.65 10.13
C ALA A 208 -7.59 5.82 9.58
N PHE A 209 -6.77 6.65 10.23
CA PHE A 209 -5.38 6.89 9.84
C PHE A 209 -4.56 5.60 9.86
N ASN A 210 -4.52 4.90 10.99
CA ASN A 210 -3.70 3.70 11.14
C ASN A 210 -4.21 2.54 10.27
N VAL A 211 -5.54 2.36 10.14
CA VAL A 211 -6.14 1.37 9.23
C VAL A 211 -5.74 1.62 7.77
N ILE A 212 -5.85 2.86 7.29
CA ILE A 212 -5.49 3.22 5.92
C ILE A 212 -3.99 3.06 5.70
N SER A 213 -3.18 3.53 6.64
CA SER A 213 -1.73 3.46 6.57
C SER A 213 -1.24 2.01 6.43
N ILE A 214 -1.74 1.10 7.26
CA ILE A 214 -1.35 -0.31 7.22
C ILE A 214 -1.92 -1.02 5.99
N LEU A 215 -3.20 -0.82 5.65
CA LEU A 215 -3.83 -1.44 4.48
C LEU A 215 -3.11 -1.08 3.17
N THR A 216 -2.67 0.17 3.04
CA THR A 216 -1.99 0.64 1.82
C THR A 216 -0.51 0.29 1.78
N GLY A 217 0.05 -0.16 2.90
CA GLY A 217 1.48 -0.36 3.07
C GLY A 217 2.27 0.96 3.20
N THR A 218 1.61 2.06 3.59
CA THR A 218 2.30 3.33 3.82
C THR A 218 3.16 3.27 5.07
N GLY A 219 2.65 2.72 6.18
CA GLY A 219 3.43 2.53 7.39
C GLY A 219 3.59 3.75 8.30
N TYR A 220 2.92 4.86 8.03
CA TYR A 220 2.84 5.96 8.98
C TYR A 220 2.03 5.59 10.22
N VAL A 221 2.39 6.17 11.35
CA VAL A 221 1.76 5.91 12.64
C VAL A 221 1.37 7.22 13.32
N THR A 222 0.22 7.22 14.00
CA THR A 222 -0.22 8.33 14.88
C THR A 222 -0.40 7.88 16.31
N GLN A 223 -0.59 6.58 16.55
CA GLN A 223 -0.74 5.97 17.88
C GLN A 223 -0.19 4.56 17.86
N ASN A 224 0.21 4.04 19.03
CA ASN A 224 0.61 2.66 19.17
C ASN A 224 -0.60 1.73 19.12
N PHE A 225 -0.90 1.20 17.95
CA PHE A 225 -2.00 0.25 17.76
C PHE A 225 -1.71 -1.15 18.34
N SER A 226 -0.48 -1.44 18.78
CA SER A 226 -0.19 -2.68 19.51
C SER A 226 -0.93 -2.74 20.85
N ASP A 227 -1.23 -1.59 21.43
CA ASP A 227 -1.97 -1.46 22.69
C ASP A 227 -3.50 -1.65 22.53
N TRP A 228 -4.01 -1.71 21.30
CA TRP A 228 -5.44 -1.86 21.03
C TRP A 228 -5.98 -3.27 21.33
N GLY A 229 -5.10 -4.24 21.55
CA GLY A 229 -5.41 -5.61 21.96
C GLY A 229 -5.17 -6.66 20.87
N GLN A 230 -5.53 -7.91 21.18
CA GLN A 230 -5.17 -9.06 20.32
C GLN A 230 -5.89 -9.07 18.95
N PHE A 231 -7.17 -8.70 18.91
CA PHE A 231 -7.93 -8.67 17.67
C PHE A 231 -7.37 -7.66 16.67
N PRO A 232 -7.08 -6.40 17.04
CA PRO A 232 -6.38 -5.45 16.18
C PRO A 232 -5.05 -5.97 15.60
N LEU A 233 -4.24 -6.65 16.39
CA LEU A 233 -2.97 -7.23 15.91
C LEU A 233 -3.22 -8.23 14.77
N ILE A 234 -4.14 -9.19 14.95
CA ILE A 234 -4.49 -10.16 13.91
C ILE A 234 -5.11 -9.47 12.70
N TYR A 235 -5.99 -8.49 12.92
CA TYR A 235 -6.66 -7.81 11.84
C TYR A 235 -5.70 -6.95 11.01
N PHE A 236 -4.78 -6.22 11.65
CA PHE A 236 -3.73 -5.49 10.95
C PHE A 236 -2.80 -6.42 10.16
N LEU A 237 -2.46 -7.59 10.71
CA LEU A 237 -1.72 -8.61 9.96
C LEU A 237 -2.44 -9.00 8.66
N ILE A 238 -3.76 -9.19 8.70
CA ILE A 238 -4.55 -9.48 7.50
C ILE A 238 -4.54 -8.28 6.53
N LEU A 239 -4.68 -7.06 7.03
CA LEU A 239 -4.67 -5.85 6.21
C LEU A 239 -3.34 -5.65 5.49
N MET A 240 -2.19 -5.96 6.12
CA MET A 240 -0.87 -5.90 5.49
C MET A 240 -0.80 -6.68 4.18
N PHE A 241 -1.49 -7.83 4.08
CA PHE A 241 -1.49 -8.65 2.88
C PHE A 241 -2.33 -8.09 1.74
N ILE A 242 -3.42 -7.37 2.03
CA ILE A 242 -4.39 -6.96 1.00
C ILE A 242 -3.79 -5.92 0.04
N GLY A 243 -3.30 -4.81 0.57
CA GLY A 243 -2.70 -3.73 -0.20
C GLY A 243 -3.71 -2.83 -0.93
N GLY A 244 -3.19 -1.96 -1.80
CA GLY A 244 -3.99 -1.03 -2.59
C GLY A 244 -4.30 -1.50 -4.02
N CYS A 245 -4.68 -0.56 -4.89
CA CYS A 245 -5.00 -0.85 -6.28
C CYS A 245 -3.74 -1.17 -7.10
N ALA A 246 -3.87 -1.98 -8.14
CA ALA A 246 -2.79 -2.20 -9.08
C ALA A 246 -2.53 -0.94 -9.92
N GLY A 247 -1.25 -0.67 -10.22
CA GLY A 247 -0.84 0.58 -10.90
C GLY A 247 -0.90 1.82 -10.00
N SER A 248 -0.85 1.62 -8.67
CA SER A 248 -0.65 2.63 -7.64
C SER A 248 0.68 2.42 -6.92
N THR A 249 1.06 3.35 -6.05
CA THR A 249 2.25 3.21 -5.18
C THR A 249 2.04 2.22 -4.04
N ALA A 250 0.79 1.99 -3.60
CA ALA A 250 0.48 1.10 -2.49
C ALA A 250 1.01 -0.32 -2.70
N CYS A 251 1.40 -0.98 -1.63
CA CYS A 251 2.02 -2.30 -1.61
C CYS A 251 1.02 -3.46 -1.46
N GLY A 252 1.46 -4.66 -1.09
CA GLY A 252 0.64 -5.85 -0.85
C GLY A 252 0.26 -6.65 -2.11
N ILE A 253 -0.65 -7.60 -1.94
CA ILE A 253 -1.11 -8.54 -3.00
C ILE A 253 -1.83 -7.83 -4.14
N LYS A 254 -2.41 -6.66 -3.89
CA LYS A 254 -3.23 -5.82 -4.77
C LYS A 254 -4.68 -6.28 -4.88
N ILE A 255 -5.58 -5.31 -4.84
CA ILE A 255 -7.04 -5.49 -4.82
C ILE A 255 -7.55 -6.36 -5.97
N PHE A 256 -7.03 -6.21 -7.20
CA PHE A 256 -7.54 -6.97 -8.35
C PHE A 256 -7.34 -8.47 -8.20
N ARG A 257 -6.20 -8.91 -7.61
CA ARG A 257 -5.95 -10.34 -7.37
C ARG A 257 -6.90 -10.89 -6.32
N VAL A 258 -7.15 -10.12 -5.28
CA VAL A 258 -8.12 -10.46 -4.23
C VAL A 258 -9.53 -10.60 -4.84
N GLN A 259 -9.95 -9.66 -5.69
CA GLN A 259 -11.24 -9.71 -6.38
C GLN A 259 -11.38 -10.98 -7.25
N ILE A 260 -10.36 -11.27 -8.05
CA ILE A 260 -10.39 -12.45 -8.94
C ILE A 260 -10.39 -13.75 -8.15
N LEU A 261 -9.60 -13.83 -7.06
CA LEU A 261 -9.57 -14.99 -6.19
C LEU A 261 -10.94 -15.27 -5.56
N PHE A 262 -11.60 -14.24 -5.03
CA PHE A 262 -12.97 -14.40 -4.48
C PHE A 262 -13.98 -14.85 -5.54
N GLN A 263 -13.92 -14.28 -6.75
CA GLN A 263 -14.78 -14.74 -7.85
C GLN A 263 -14.48 -16.20 -8.25
N PHE A 264 -13.20 -16.57 -8.30
CA PHE A 264 -12.79 -17.94 -8.57
C PHE A 264 -13.35 -18.93 -7.55
N ILE A 265 -13.19 -18.63 -6.24
CA ILE A 265 -13.74 -19.46 -5.18
C ILE A 265 -15.27 -19.57 -5.31
N ALA A 266 -15.97 -18.46 -5.55
CA ALA A 266 -17.41 -18.46 -5.75
C ALA A 266 -17.85 -19.32 -6.96
N VAL A 267 -17.08 -19.29 -8.05
CA VAL A 267 -17.33 -20.13 -9.23
C VAL A 267 -17.08 -21.62 -8.92
N GLN A 268 -16.02 -21.96 -8.18
CA GLN A 268 -15.75 -23.34 -7.78
C GLN A 268 -16.87 -23.88 -6.88
N LEU A 269 -17.35 -23.12 -5.91
CA LEU A 269 -18.48 -23.52 -5.08
C LEU A 269 -19.76 -23.74 -5.91
N LYS A 270 -20.04 -22.88 -6.90
CA LYS A 270 -21.15 -23.06 -7.81
C LYS A 270 -21.02 -24.33 -8.67
N LYS A 271 -19.81 -24.70 -9.11
CA LYS A 271 -19.55 -25.91 -9.85
C LYS A 271 -19.79 -27.19 -9.01
N ILE A 272 -19.53 -27.13 -7.71
CA ILE A 272 -19.85 -28.22 -6.79
C ILE A 272 -21.38 -28.47 -6.74
N ILE A 273 -22.15 -27.36 -6.67
CA ILE A 273 -23.62 -27.43 -6.59
C ILE A 273 -24.23 -27.81 -7.98
N TYR A 274 -23.66 -27.25 -9.05
CA TYR A 274 -24.11 -27.43 -10.42
C TYR A 274 -22.98 -27.97 -11.31
N PRO A 275 -22.66 -29.29 -11.28
CA PRO A 275 -21.47 -29.85 -11.97
C PRO A 275 -21.47 -29.65 -13.49
N ARG A 276 -22.65 -29.57 -14.11
CA ARG A 276 -22.82 -29.34 -15.56
C ARG A 276 -22.94 -27.88 -15.95
N GLY A 277 -22.89 -26.96 -14.97
CA GLY A 277 -23.00 -25.52 -15.19
C GLY A 277 -21.74 -24.92 -15.83
N ILE A 278 -21.90 -24.05 -16.80
CA ILE A 278 -20.80 -23.27 -17.42
C ILE A 278 -20.73 -21.92 -16.74
N PHE A 279 -19.73 -21.74 -15.89
CA PHE A 279 -19.50 -20.48 -15.17
C PHE A 279 -18.19 -19.83 -15.65
N LYS A 280 -18.25 -18.57 -16.06
CA LYS A 280 -17.09 -17.79 -16.49
C LYS A 280 -16.75 -16.75 -15.44
N ILE A 281 -15.45 -16.59 -15.17
CA ILE A 281 -14.95 -15.50 -14.34
C ILE A 281 -14.81 -14.28 -15.22
N LYS A 282 -15.36 -13.15 -14.79
CA LYS A 282 -15.31 -11.88 -15.53
C LYS A 282 -14.62 -10.80 -14.70
N TYR A 283 -13.79 -10.03 -15.34
CA TYR A 283 -13.19 -8.83 -14.76
C TYR A 283 -13.35 -7.67 -15.74
N GLU A 284 -13.93 -6.56 -15.30
CA GLU A 284 -14.20 -5.36 -16.13
C GLU A 284 -14.83 -5.71 -17.51
N ASN A 285 -15.86 -6.54 -17.52
CA ASN A 285 -16.57 -7.02 -18.72
C ASN A 285 -15.77 -7.98 -19.63
N SER A 286 -14.54 -8.33 -19.32
CA SER A 286 -13.73 -9.31 -20.06
C SER A 286 -13.75 -10.67 -19.36
N ASN A 287 -13.81 -11.76 -20.14
CA ASN A 287 -13.65 -13.10 -19.59
C ASN A 287 -12.16 -13.31 -19.23
N ILE A 288 -11.92 -13.88 -18.06
CA ILE A 288 -10.57 -14.21 -17.61
C ILE A 288 -10.18 -15.58 -18.21
N ASP A 289 -9.01 -15.62 -18.84
CA ASP A 289 -8.40 -16.84 -19.35
C ASP A 289 -7.87 -17.71 -18.19
N GLU A 290 -7.88 -19.03 -18.38
CA GLU A 290 -7.40 -20.01 -17.40
C GLU A 290 -5.91 -19.83 -17.07
N LYS A 291 -5.09 -19.49 -18.07
CA LYS A 291 -3.66 -19.22 -17.87
C LYS A 291 -3.44 -18.03 -16.94
N PHE A 292 -4.23 -16.99 -17.13
CA PHE A 292 -4.19 -15.80 -16.28
C PHE A 292 -4.61 -16.12 -14.83
N LEU A 293 -5.68 -16.89 -14.67
CA LEU A 293 -6.14 -17.36 -13.36
C LEU A 293 -5.07 -18.20 -12.65
N ALA A 294 -4.46 -19.17 -13.38
CA ALA A 294 -3.37 -19.97 -12.85
C ALA A 294 -2.18 -19.13 -12.37
N SER A 295 -1.83 -18.05 -13.11
CA SER A 295 -0.77 -17.11 -12.71
C SER A 295 -1.08 -16.40 -11.39
N ILE A 296 -2.33 -15.98 -11.16
CA ILE A 296 -2.75 -15.34 -9.90
C ILE A 296 -2.69 -16.31 -8.73
N VAL A 297 -3.24 -17.53 -8.92
CA VAL A 297 -3.25 -18.57 -7.87
C VAL A 297 -1.83 -18.96 -7.50
N SER A 298 -0.96 -19.19 -8.51
CA SER A 298 0.45 -19.51 -8.29
C SER A 298 1.20 -18.40 -7.56
N PHE A 299 0.93 -17.11 -7.90
CA PHE A 299 1.52 -15.98 -7.21
C PHE A 299 1.11 -15.96 -5.73
N ILE A 300 -0.18 -16.13 -5.42
CA ILE A 300 -0.66 -16.11 -4.04
C ILE A 300 -0.10 -17.30 -3.25
N PHE A 301 -0.06 -18.49 -3.87
CA PHE A 301 0.53 -19.67 -3.24
C PHE A 301 2.01 -19.45 -2.90
N LEU A 302 2.81 -18.98 -3.86
CA LEU A 302 4.23 -18.68 -3.65
C LEU A 302 4.43 -17.62 -2.58
N TYR A 303 3.60 -16.59 -2.59
CA TYR A 303 3.62 -15.51 -1.60
C TYR A 303 3.43 -16.06 -0.16
N ILE A 304 2.45 -16.95 0.03
CA ILE A 304 2.19 -17.60 1.32
C ILE A 304 3.36 -18.52 1.72
N VAL A 305 3.90 -19.31 0.78
CA VAL A 305 5.05 -20.19 1.05
C VAL A 305 6.27 -19.36 1.50
N ILE A 306 6.60 -18.29 0.77
CA ILE A 306 7.72 -17.41 1.11
C ILE A 306 7.49 -16.75 2.48
N PHE A 307 6.28 -16.31 2.78
CA PHE A 307 5.93 -15.76 4.08
C PHE A 307 6.25 -16.74 5.21
N PHE A 308 5.83 -18.02 5.10
CA PHE A 308 6.13 -19.01 6.12
C PHE A 308 7.61 -19.35 6.21
N VAL A 309 8.32 -19.40 5.08
CA VAL A 309 9.79 -19.64 5.07
C VAL A 309 10.52 -18.50 5.78
N ILE A 310 10.17 -17.23 5.50
CA ILE A 310 10.78 -16.07 6.17
C ILE A 310 10.45 -16.10 7.66
N THR A 311 9.21 -16.37 8.04
CA THR A 311 8.80 -16.49 9.44
C THR A 311 9.63 -17.55 10.19
N ALA A 312 9.80 -18.73 9.59
CA ALA A 312 10.60 -19.80 10.17
C ALA A 312 12.07 -19.40 10.33
N LEU A 313 12.65 -18.75 9.31
CA LEU A 313 14.04 -18.26 9.38
C LEU A 313 14.22 -17.21 10.48
N LEU A 314 13.31 -16.25 10.61
CA LEU A 314 13.35 -15.24 11.67
C LEU A 314 13.21 -15.87 13.06
N SER A 315 12.34 -16.87 13.20
CA SER A 315 12.20 -17.60 14.47
C SER A 315 13.49 -18.33 14.90
N THR A 316 14.34 -18.78 13.95
CA THR A 316 15.65 -19.37 14.30
C THR A 316 16.64 -18.36 14.88
N SER A 317 16.41 -17.07 14.69
CA SER A 317 17.22 -15.99 15.29
C SER A 317 16.86 -15.68 16.74
N GLY A 318 15.95 -16.44 17.36
CA GLY A 318 15.53 -16.27 18.75
C GLY A 318 14.43 -15.23 18.98
N LEU A 319 13.83 -14.70 17.90
CA LEU A 319 12.68 -13.79 17.99
C LEU A 319 11.41 -14.55 18.42
N ASP A 320 10.56 -13.89 19.19
CA ASP A 320 9.25 -14.42 19.55
C ASP A 320 8.34 -14.60 18.32
N LEU A 321 7.29 -15.39 18.47
CA LEU A 321 6.40 -15.76 17.36
C LEU A 321 5.70 -14.53 16.74
N THR A 322 5.24 -13.60 17.58
CA THR A 322 4.54 -12.39 17.13
C THR A 322 5.47 -11.52 16.28
N THR A 323 6.69 -11.29 16.77
CA THR A 323 7.72 -10.53 16.05
C THR A 323 8.11 -11.24 14.75
N SER A 324 8.36 -12.55 14.76
CA SER A 324 8.74 -13.31 13.56
C SER A 324 7.65 -13.28 12.48
N ILE A 325 6.38 -13.49 12.84
CA ILE A 325 5.24 -13.45 11.91
C ILE A 325 5.07 -12.04 11.36
N SER A 326 5.08 -11.03 12.20
CA SER A 326 4.82 -9.66 11.74
C SER A 326 5.99 -9.06 10.97
N ALA A 327 7.25 -9.40 11.32
CA ALA A 327 8.42 -9.01 10.53
C ALA A 327 8.39 -9.63 9.13
N ALA A 328 8.05 -10.91 9.03
CA ALA A 328 7.88 -11.58 7.74
C ALA A 328 6.73 -10.93 6.92
N ALA A 329 5.61 -10.63 7.57
CA ALA A 329 4.46 -10.00 6.92
C ALA A 329 4.79 -8.60 6.41
N THR A 330 5.38 -7.74 7.24
CA THR A 330 5.73 -6.38 6.82
C THR A 330 6.80 -6.37 5.73
N SER A 331 7.78 -7.28 5.79
CA SER A 331 8.84 -7.37 4.78
C SER A 331 8.31 -7.81 3.42
N ILE A 332 7.49 -8.89 3.36
CA ILE A 332 6.96 -9.39 2.09
C ILE A 332 5.86 -8.50 1.51
N SER A 333 5.08 -7.85 2.38
CA SER A 333 4.00 -6.94 1.98
C SER A 333 4.48 -5.52 1.76
N ASN A 334 5.69 -5.19 2.21
CA ASN A 334 6.31 -3.88 2.09
C ASN A 334 5.51 -2.78 2.81
N VAL A 335 5.30 -2.91 4.15
CA VAL A 335 4.42 -2.03 4.94
C VAL A 335 5.20 -1.05 5.82
N GLY A 336 6.37 -1.45 6.32
CA GLY A 336 7.20 -0.66 7.24
C GLY A 336 7.12 -1.16 8.68
N PRO A 337 6.21 -0.62 9.52
CA PRO A 337 6.09 -1.10 10.90
C PRO A 337 5.52 -2.51 10.95
N GLY A 338 6.02 -3.30 11.91
CA GLY A 338 5.44 -4.58 12.27
C GLY A 338 4.41 -4.46 13.40
N LEU A 339 4.21 -5.56 14.14
CA LEU A 339 3.30 -5.67 15.27
C LEU A 339 4.08 -6.14 16.50
N GLY A 340 3.59 -5.78 17.69
CA GLY A 340 4.23 -6.13 18.96
C GLY A 340 5.25 -5.09 19.43
N ASP A 341 5.99 -5.45 20.48
CA ASP A 341 6.82 -4.49 21.22
C ASP A 341 8.15 -4.17 20.52
N ILE A 342 8.69 -5.12 19.73
CA ILE A 342 10.03 -4.99 19.12
C ILE A 342 9.98 -4.23 17.81
N ILE A 343 9.05 -4.59 16.93
CA ILE A 343 8.95 -4.02 15.56
C ILE A 343 7.64 -3.25 15.31
N GLY A 344 6.85 -3.08 16.36
CA GLY A 344 5.63 -2.29 16.31
C GLY A 344 5.91 -0.79 16.17
N PRO A 345 4.86 0.05 16.22
CA PRO A 345 4.95 1.49 16.01
C PRO A 345 5.97 2.23 16.89
N ASN A 346 6.15 1.75 18.11
CA ASN A 346 7.10 2.30 19.10
C ASN A 346 8.28 1.36 19.34
N GLY A 347 8.45 0.36 18.49
CA GLY A 347 9.55 -0.61 18.62
C GLY A 347 10.88 0.05 18.35
N ASN A 348 11.87 -0.31 19.15
CA ASN A 348 13.28 -0.01 18.92
C ASN A 348 14.00 -1.31 18.61
N PHE A 349 14.52 -1.43 17.40
CA PHE A 349 15.45 -2.52 17.05
C PHE A 349 16.80 -2.29 17.69
#